data_14145ecd36d8212f2df36e33a6d00d1a
#
_entry.id   14145ecd36d8212f2df36e33a6d00d1a
#
_cell.length_a   1.000
_cell.length_b   1.000
_cell.length_c   1.000
_cell.angle_alpha   90.00
_cell.angle_beta   90.00
_cell.angle_gamma   90.00
#
_symmetry.space_group_name_H-M   'P 1'
#
loop_
_entity.id
_entity.type
_entity.pdbx_description
1 polymer ?
#
loop_
_entity_poly.entity_id
_entity_poly.type
_entity_poly.pdbx_seq_one_letter_code
_entity_poly.pdbx_strand_id
1 'polypeptide(L)'
;LGNMHALGIIADTAGVKMGELGTTTFRPPYTPLTFGTIVGRNVGKFFDIFRRTPMNDWHVENKAEFENVGQWKRAWYYPINGETMHQAVQRESKAARESAGILDASTLGKIDIQGSDASEFLNRVYTNAWSKLAIGKCRYGLMLNEDGMVYDDGVTTRLGENHYIMTTTTGGAANVLGKLEDYLQTEWHELDVYLTLSLIHISEPTRPVT
;
A
#
# COMPACT_ATOMS: atom_id res chain seq x y z
N LEU A 1 23.09 -8.61 25.11
CA LEU A 1 24.40 -8.29 25.73
C LEU A 1 24.23 -7.50 27.03
N GLY A 2 23.45 -6.39 27.08
CA GLY A 2 23.29 -5.57 28.28
C GLY A 2 22.78 -6.32 29.51
N ASN A 3 21.82 -7.21 29.37
CA ASN A 3 21.27 -7.99 30.47
C ASN A 3 22.31 -8.96 31.07
N MET A 4 23.11 -9.60 30.23
CA MET A 4 24.18 -10.51 30.72
C MET A 4 25.27 -9.77 31.46
N HIS A 5 25.61 -8.57 30.99
CA HIS A 5 26.56 -7.71 31.66
C HIS A 5 26.05 -7.25 33.05
N ALA A 6 24.79 -6.83 33.11
CA ALA A 6 24.15 -6.43 34.37
C ALA A 6 24.07 -7.61 35.36
N LEU A 7 23.72 -8.81 34.91
CA LEU A 7 23.71 -10.01 35.75
C LEU A 7 25.11 -10.36 36.24
N GLY A 8 26.15 -10.18 35.45
CA GLY A 8 27.54 -10.35 35.85
C GLY A 8 27.92 -9.43 37.01
N ILE A 9 27.62 -8.14 36.89
CA ILE A 9 27.87 -7.14 37.94
C ILE A 9 27.14 -7.50 39.24
N ILE A 10 25.87 -7.93 39.15
CA ILE A 10 25.07 -8.33 40.30
C ILE A 10 25.68 -9.58 40.96
N ALA A 11 26.07 -10.58 40.20
CA ALA A 11 26.69 -11.80 40.67
C ALA A 11 28.01 -11.50 41.46
N ASP A 12 28.85 -10.68 40.85
CA ASP A 12 30.12 -10.26 41.47
C ASP A 12 29.87 -9.48 42.76
N THR A 13 28.91 -8.56 42.76
CA THR A 13 28.56 -7.75 43.93
C THR A 13 27.96 -8.60 45.06
N ALA A 14 27.16 -9.60 44.71
CA ALA A 14 26.52 -10.50 45.68
C ALA A 14 27.42 -11.68 46.11
N GLY A 15 28.57 -11.87 45.48
CA GLY A 15 29.46 -12.98 45.72
C GLY A 15 28.89 -14.36 45.38
N VAL A 16 27.97 -14.42 44.43
CA VAL A 16 27.31 -15.65 43.98
C VAL A 16 27.63 -15.95 42.49
N LYS A 17 27.43 -17.20 42.08
CA LYS A 17 27.64 -17.56 40.68
C LYS A 17 26.47 -17.02 39.86
N MET A 18 26.76 -16.58 38.65
CA MET A 18 25.74 -16.03 37.71
C MET A 18 24.56 -16.98 37.51
N GLY A 19 24.77 -18.31 37.46
CA GLY A 19 23.71 -19.30 37.33
C GLY A 19 22.77 -19.37 38.55
N GLU A 20 23.18 -18.89 39.71
CA GLU A 20 22.35 -18.87 40.92
C GLU A 20 21.39 -17.68 40.97
N LEU A 21 21.67 -16.65 40.18
CA LEU A 21 20.78 -15.49 40.03
C LEU A 21 19.57 -15.74 39.13
N GLY A 22 19.58 -16.87 38.44
CA GLY A 22 18.59 -17.16 37.39
C GLY A 22 18.89 -16.41 36.11
N THR A 23 17.97 -16.52 35.18
CA THR A 23 18.05 -15.85 33.85
C THR A 23 16.95 -14.85 33.69
N THR A 24 17.25 -13.77 32.97
CA THR A 24 16.19 -12.85 32.54
C THR A 24 15.36 -13.51 31.46
N THR A 25 14.06 -13.44 31.61
CA THR A 25 13.14 -13.85 30.53
C THR A 25 12.90 -12.68 29.60
N PHE A 26 13.05 -12.90 28.30
CA PHE A 26 12.63 -11.92 27.33
C PHE A 26 11.13 -11.67 27.46
N ARG A 27 10.77 -10.40 27.48
CA ARG A 27 9.37 -9.99 27.37
C ARG A 27 9.07 -9.63 25.92
N PRO A 28 7.93 -10.06 25.38
CA PRO A 28 7.48 -9.49 24.12
C PRO A 28 7.30 -7.96 24.26
N PRO A 29 7.58 -7.20 23.20
CA PRO A 29 8.14 -7.62 21.92
C PRO A 29 9.66 -7.82 21.99
N TYR A 30 10.15 -8.87 21.38
CA TYR A 30 11.60 -9.15 21.26
C TYR A 30 12.34 -8.16 20.36
N THR A 31 11.63 -7.58 19.45
CA THR A 31 12.07 -6.54 18.50
C THR A 31 10.97 -5.50 18.42
N PRO A 32 11.24 -4.33 17.82
CA PRO A 32 10.16 -3.38 17.53
C PRO A 32 9.05 -4.07 16.76
N LEU A 33 7.87 -4.16 17.37
CA LEU A 33 6.68 -4.74 16.75
C LEU A 33 5.67 -3.63 16.49
N THR A 34 4.96 -3.75 15.37
CA THR A 34 3.82 -2.89 15.11
C THR A 34 2.68 -3.22 16.07
N PHE A 35 1.85 -2.26 16.40
CA PHE A 35 0.66 -2.49 17.22
C PHE A 35 -0.26 -3.56 16.62
N GLY A 36 -0.35 -3.64 15.28
CA GLY A 36 -1.10 -4.68 14.59
C GLY A 36 -0.64 -6.10 14.89
N THR A 37 0.66 -6.32 15.04
CA THR A 37 1.22 -7.62 15.43
C THR A 37 0.90 -7.97 16.88
N ILE A 38 0.94 -6.99 17.79
CA ILE A 38 0.64 -7.19 19.22
C ILE A 38 -0.83 -7.52 19.44
N VAL A 39 -1.71 -6.85 18.71
CA VAL A 39 -3.16 -7.00 18.88
C VAL A 39 -3.66 -8.36 18.37
N GLY A 40 -2.98 -8.97 17.39
CA GLY A 40 -3.35 -10.29 16.84
C GLY A 40 -4.49 -10.21 15.81
N ARG A 41 -5.04 -11.39 15.46
CA ARG A 41 -6.05 -11.50 14.39
C ARG A 41 -7.50 -11.32 14.87
N ASN A 42 -7.78 -11.51 16.13
CA ASN A 42 -9.15 -11.56 16.69
C ASN A 42 -9.54 -10.28 17.41
N VAL A 43 -9.23 -9.15 16.83
CA VAL A 43 -9.50 -7.83 17.43
C VAL A 43 -10.85 -7.25 17.07
N GLY A 44 -11.59 -7.92 16.18
CA GLY A 44 -12.92 -7.49 15.77
C GLY A 44 -12.91 -6.05 15.22
N LYS A 45 -13.87 -5.28 15.67
CA LYS A 45 -14.05 -3.88 15.24
C LYS A 45 -12.92 -2.92 15.61
N PHE A 46 -12.01 -3.27 16.53
CA PHE A 46 -10.84 -2.45 16.84
C PHE A 46 -9.84 -2.40 15.69
N PHE A 47 -9.93 -3.34 14.74
CA PHE A 47 -9.15 -3.37 13.52
C PHE A 47 -9.96 -2.95 12.30
N ASP A 48 -10.98 -2.16 12.51
CA ASP A 48 -11.79 -1.66 11.38
C ASP A 48 -10.92 -0.76 10.49
N ILE A 49 -11.04 -0.99 9.20
CA ILE A 49 -10.30 -0.24 8.19
C ILE A 49 -10.86 1.18 8.13
N PHE A 50 -10.00 2.19 8.31
CA PHE A 50 -10.44 3.58 8.42
C PHE A 50 -10.47 4.33 7.09
N ARG A 51 -9.63 3.94 6.12
CA ARG A 51 -9.56 4.69 4.87
C ARG A 51 -10.83 4.54 4.07
N ARG A 52 -11.41 5.67 3.71
CA ARG A 52 -12.64 5.80 2.92
C ARG A 52 -12.34 6.56 1.65
N THR A 53 -13.00 6.21 0.55
CA THR A 53 -12.94 6.97 -0.68
C THR A 53 -13.79 8.25 -0.56
N PRO A 54 -13.53 9.27 -1.39
CA PRO A 54 -14.42 10.46 -1.45
C PRO A 54 -15.87 10.11 -1.78
N MET A 55 -16.12 8.96 -2.42
CA MET A 55 -17.46 8.49 -2.75
C MET A 55 -18.08 7.59 -1.67
N ASN A 56 -17.42 7.39 -0.53
CA ASN A 56 -17.88 6.46 0.50
C ASN A 56 -19.35 6.67 0.90
N ASP A 57 -19.75 7.91 1.13
CA ASP A 57 -21.10 8.20 1.60
C ASP A 57 -22.13 7.86 0.53
N TRP A 58 -21.84 8.15 -0.73
CA TRP A 58 -22.67 7.71 -1.86
C TRP A 58 -22.77 6.19 -1.93
N HIS A 59 -21.68 5.45 -1.72
CA HIS A 59 -21.69 3.99 -1.68
C HIS A 59 -22.57 3.46 -0.55
N VAL A 60 -22.49 4.06 0.64
CA VAL A 60 -23.31 3.69 1.79
C VAL A 60 -24.79 3.97 1.53
N GLU A 61 -25.13 5.14 1.00
CA GLU A 61 -26.50 5.52 0.63
C GLU A 61 -27.10 4.56 -0.40
N ASN A 62 -26.30 4.09 -1.33
CA ASN A 62 -26.69 3.09 -2.35
C ASN A 62 -26.55 1.64 -1.88
N LYS A 63 -26.34 1.42 -0.58
CA LYS A 63 -26.32 0.09 0.06
C LYS A 63 -25.23 -0.82 -0.52
N ALA A 64 -24.07 -0.27 -0.85
CA ALA A 64 -22.94 -1.08 -1.26
C ALA A 64 -22.49 -2.02 -0.14
N GLU A 65 -22.15 -3.24 -0.52
CA GLU A 65 -21.33 -4.10 0.32
C GLU A 65 -19.86 -3.74 0.10
N PHE A 66 -19.08 -3.80 1.19
CA PHE A 66 -17.69 -3.38 1.18
C PHE A 66 -16.74 -4.53 1.40
N GLU A 67 -15.59 -4.48 0.75
CA GLU A 67 -14.44 -5.32 1.05
C GLU A 67 -13.28 -4.51 1.62
N ASN A 68 -12.44 -5.17 2.41
CA ASN A 68 -11.21 -4.58 2.94
C ASN A 68 -10.05 -4.91 2.01
N VAL A 69 -9.46 -3.90 1.39
CA VAL A 69 -8.30 -4.05 0.50
C VAL A 69 -7.16 -3.17 1.01
N GLY A 70 -6.10 -3.79 1.54
CA GLY A 70 -5.07 -3.06 2.28
C GLY A 70 -5.69 -2.34 3.47
N GLN A 71 -5.57 -1.02 3.50
CA GLN A 71 -6.15 -0.16 4.54
C GLN A 71 -7.43 0.56 4.09
N TRP A 72 -8.02 0.16 2.97
CA TRP A 72 -9.18 0.79 2.40
C TRP A 72 -10.43 -0.05 2.56
N LYS A 73 -11.56 0.60 2.85
CA LYS A 73 -12.88 0.06 2.55
C LYS A 73 -13.25 0.45 1.13
N ARG A 74 -13.37 -0.56 0.29
CA ARG A 74 -13.72 -0.42 -1.13
C ARG A 74 -15.11 -0.96 -1.37
N ALA A 75 -15.96 -0.22 -2.07
CA ALA A 75 -17.24 -0.75 -2.51
C ALA A 75 -17.02 -1.96 -3.43
N TRP A 76 -17.69 -3.05 -3.15
CA TRP A 76 -17.52 -4.33 -3.84
C TRP A 76 -18.64 -4.61 -4.82
N TYR A 77 -19.87 -4.61 -4.35
CA TYR A 77 -21.07 -4.80 -5.15
C TYR A 77 -22.28 -4.14 -4.49
N TYR A 78 -23.39 -4.03 -5.22
CA TYR A 78 -24.61 -3.37 -4.76
C TYR A 78 -25.79 -4.35 -4.81
N PRO A 79 -26.13 -5.05 -3.74
CA PRO A 79 -27.24 -6.01 -3.74
C PRO A 79 -28.60 -5.30 -3.84
N ILE A 80 -29.51 -5.87 -4.60
CA ILE A 80 -30.89 -5.41 -4.73
C ILE A 80 -31.82 -6.54 -4.28
N ASN A 81 -32.82 -6.21 -3.45
CA ASN A 81 -33.89 -7.14 -3.06
C ASN A 81 -33.39 -8.50 -2.51
N GLY A 82 -32.34 -8.51 -1.71
CA GLY A 82 -31.83 -9.73 -1.09
C GLY A 82 -31.04 -10.63 -2.03
N GLU A 83 -30.53 -10.10 -3.13
CA GLU A 83 -29.60 -10.80 -4.02
C GLU A 83 -28.38 -11.32 -3.23
N THR A 84 -27.94 -12.51 -3.60
CA THR A 84 -26.61 -12.99 -3.21
C THR A 84 -25.53 -12.21 -3.98
N MET A 85 -24.30 -12.23 -3.48
CA MET A 85 -23.14 -11.62 -4.17
C MET A 85 -23.07 -12.06 -5.64
N HIS A 86 -23.21 -13.35 -5.93
CA HIS A 86 -23.13 -13.85 -7.31
C HIS A 86 -24.24 -13.30 -8.22
N GLN A 87 -25.44 -13.16 -7.70
CA GLN A 87 -26.57 -12.59 -8.46
C GLN A 87 -26.33 -11.10 -8.75
N ALA A 88 -25.90 -10.34 -7.73
CA ALA A 88 -25.57 -8.93 -7.89
C ALA A 88 -24.44 -8.73 -8.93
N VAL A 89 -23.32 -9.48 -8.79
CA VAL A 89 -22.19 -9.41 -9.73
C VAL A 89 -22.59 -9.78 -11.15
N GLN A 90 -23.43 -10.81 -11.35
CA GLN A 90 -23.92 -11.17 -12.67
C GLN A 90 -24.77 -10.05 -13.29
N ARG A 91 -25.67 -9.45 -12.50
CA ARG A 91 -26.51 -8.32 -12.95
C ARG A 91 -25.64 -7.10 -13.32
N GLU A 92 -24.72 -6.73 -12.45
CA GLU A 92 -23.84 -5.57 -12.67
C GLU A 92 -22.92 -5.77 -13.90
N SER A 93 -22.33 -6.96 -14.02
CA SER A 93 -21.50 -7.30 -15.18
C SER A 93 -22.29 -7.28 -16.50
N LYS A 94 -23.54 -7.73 -16.46
CA LYS A 94 -24.43 -7.67 -17.62
C LYS A 94 -24.76 -6.21 -17.97
N ALA A 95 -25.15 -5.41 -16.96
CA ALA A 95 -25.45 -4.00 -17.15
C ALA A 95 -24.26 -3.20 -17.73
N ALA A 96 -23.05 -3.46 -17.24
CA ALA A 96 -21.83 -2.82 -17.76
C ALA A 96 -21.55 -3.15 -19.24
N ARG A 97 -21.98 -4.34 -19.71
CA ARG A 97 -21.82 -4.76 -21.12
C ARG A 97 -22.93 -4.23 -22.03
N GLU A 98 -24.13 -4.11 -21.52
CA GLU A 98 -25.32 -3.72 -22.28
C GLU A 98 -25.57 -2.20 -22.24
N SER A 99 -24.97 -1.51 -21.27
CA SER A 99 -25.15 -0.07 -21.05
C SER A 99 -23.83 0.56 -20.62
N ALA A 100 -23.75 1.07 -19.37
CA ALA A 100 -22.57 1.69 -18.81
C ALA A 100 -22.32 1.23 -17.37
N GLY A 101 -21.05 1.20 -16.97
CA GLY A 101 -20.62 0.94 -15.61
C GLY A 101 -19.81 2.09 -15.04
N ILE A 102 -19.90 2.30 -13.73
CA ILE A 102 -19.04 3.20 -12.96
C ILE A 102 -18.23 2.37 -11.98
N LEU A 103 -16.94 2.67 -11.89
CA LEU A 103 -16.03 2.08 -10.91
C LEU A 103 -15.33 3.19 -10.12
N ASP A 104 -15.41 3.13 -8.79
CA ASP A 104 -14.60 3.97 -7.92
C ASP A 104 -13.17 3.42 -7.83
N ALA A 105 -12.25 4.02 -8.58
CA ALA A 105 -10.84 3.66 -8.62
C ALA A 105 -9.98 4.49 -7.63
N SER A 106 -10.60 5.21 -6.69
CA SER A 106 -9.89 6.10 -5.75
C SER A 106 -8.93 5.34 -4.83
N THR A 107 -9.18 4.05 -4.58
CA THR A 107 -8.33 3.22 -3.70
C THR A 107 -6.99 2.81 -4.32
N LEU A 108 -6.84 2.88 -5.62
CA LEU A 108 -5.56 2.57 -6.29
C LEU A 108 -4.48 3.55 -5.80
N GLY A 109 -3.27 3.07 -5.62
CA GLY A 109 -2.12 3.95 -5.35
C GLY A 109 -1.87 4.89 -6.53
N LYS A 110 -1.42 6.11 -6.26
CA LYS A 110 -1.01 7.10 -7.26
C LYS A 110 0.34 7.64 -6.85
N ILE A 111 1.33 7.47 -7.71
CA ILE A 111 2.68 8.00 -7.50
C ILE A 111 2.94 9.00 -8.62
N ASP A 112 3.22 10.23 -8.24
CA ASP A 112 3.67 11.29 -9.12
C ASP A 112 5.17 11.16 -9.33
N ILE A 113 5.62 11.22 -10.58
CA ILE A 113 7.02 11.01 -10.99
C ILE A 113 7.42 12.18 -11.86
N GLN A 114 8.38 12.95 -11.41
CA GLN A 114 8.89 14.13 -12.10
C GLN A 114 10.42 14.09 -12.18
N GLY A 115 10.98 14.72 -13.19
CA GLY A 115 12.42 14.84 -13.38
C GLY A 115 12.84 14.62 -14.81
N SER A 116 14.01 15.12 -15.18
CA SER A 116 14.54 15.00 -16.55
C SER A 116 14.72 13.53 -16.97
N ASP A 117 14.98 12.64 -16.02
CA ASP A 117 15.22 11.22 -16.24
C ASP A 117 14.01 10.34 -15.92
N ALA A 118 12.82 10.94 -15.67
CA ALA A 118 11.62 10.19 -15.32
C ALA A 118 11.24 9.11 -16.35
N SER A 119 11.41 9.37 -17.64
CA SER A 119 11.12 8.36 -18.69
C SER A 119 12.13 7.21 -18.70
N GLU A 120 13.40 7.50 -18.46
CA GLU A 120 14.46 6.49 -18.35
C GLU A 120 14.25 5.62 -17.10
N PHE A 121 13.98 6.24 -15.97
CA PHE A 121 13.66 5.55 -14.74
C PHE A 121 12.50 4.57 -14.93
N LEU A 122 11.38 5.02 -15.51
CA LEU A 122 10.25 4.16 -15.81
C LEU A 122 10.58 3.02 -16.77
N ASN A 123 11.49 3.24 -17.75
CA ASN A 123 11.95 2.19 -18.65
C ASN A 123 12.75 1.10 -17.93
N ARG A 124 13.47 1.45 -16.84
CA ARG A 124 14.22 0.48 -16.03
C ARG A 124 13.30 -0.32 -15.11
N VAL A 125 12.26 0.30 -14.58
CA VAL A 125 11.36 -0.27 -13.60
C VAL A 125 10.30 -1.18 -14.22
N TYR A 126 9.76 -0.80 -15.38
CA TYR A 126 8.66 -1.48 -16.03
C TYR A 126 9.07 -2.19 -17.32
N THR A 127 8.28 -3.18 -17.71
CA THR A 127 8.52 -3.96 -18.95
C THR A 127 8.23 -3.19 -20.25
N ASN A 128 7.76 -1.95 -20.19
CA ASN A 128 7.31 -1.16 -21.34
C ASN A 128 8.26 0.00 -21.66
N ALA A 129 8.23 0.47 -22.90
CA ALA A 129 9.01 1.62 -23.36
C ALA A 129 8.27 2.94 -23.09
N TRP A 130 8.49 3.55 -21.94
CA TRP A 130 7.80 4.76 -21.52
C TRP A 130 8.30 6.02 -22.23
N SER A 131 9.57 6.05 -22.63
CA SER A 131 10.14 7.14 -23.45
C SER A 131 9.40 7.34 -24.78
N LYS A 132 8.74 6.29 -25.30
CA LYS A 132 7.92 6.33 -26.53
C LYS A 132 6.45 6.67 -26.26
N LEU A 133 6.04 6.89 -25.02
CA LEU A 133 4.67 7.26 -24.69
C LEU A 133 4.47 8.76 -25.01
N ALA A 134 3.49 9.09 -25.83
CA ALA A 134 3.17 10.48 -26.13
C ALA A 134 2.53 11.19 -24.93
N ILE A 135 2.75 12.49 -24.81
CA ILE A 135 2.11 13.33 -23.77
C ILE A 135 0.58 13.23 -23.90
N GLY A 136 -0.11 13.16 -22.79
CA GLY A 136 -1.56 12.97 -22.70
C GLY A 136 -2.04 11.55 -22.99
N LYS A 137 -1.12 10.59 -23.14
CA LYS A 137 -1.45 9.17 -23.30
C LYS A 137 -1.09 8.38 -22.05
N CYS A 138 -1.76 7.26 -21.88
CA CYS A 138 -1.50 6.30 -20.83
C CYS A 138 -1.17 4.93 -21.41
N ARG A 139 -0.52 4.11 -20.58
CA ARG A 139 -0.16 2.73 -20.91
C ARG A 139 -0.17 1.88 -19.66
N TYR A 140 -0.73 0.69 -19.77
CA TYR A 140 -0.62 -0.34 -18.75
C TYR A 140 0.79 -0.95 -18.77
N GLY A 141 1.34 -1.21 -17.60
CA GLY A 141 2.66 -1.81 -17.43
C GLY A 141 2.73 -2.79 -16.28
N LEU A 142 3.70 -3.69 -16.37
CA LEU A 142 4.04 -4.65 -15.33
C LEU A 142 5.39 -4.27 -14.73
N MET A 143 5.44 -4.23 -13.40
CA MET A 143 6.67 -4.17 -12.62
C MET A 143 7.06 -5.58 -12.20
N LEU A 144 8.30 -5.96 -12.43
CA LEU A 144 8.82 -7.28 -12.09
C LEU A 144 9.85 -7.18 -10.97
N ASN A 145 10.01 -8.25 -10.21
CA ASN A 145 11.15 -8.47 -9.36
C ASN A 145 12.35 -8.98 -10.17
N GLU A 146 13.49 -9.09 -9.52
CA GLU A 146 14.73 -9.56 -10.11
C GLU A 146 14.65 -11.04 -10.58
N ASP A 147 13.74 -11.82 -10.00
CA ASP A 147 13.42 -13.19 -10.41
C ASP A 147 12.42 -13.28 -11.58
N GLY A 148 11.98 -12.13 -12.11
CA GLY A 148 11.02 -12.04 -13.20
C GLY A 148 9.55 -12.23 -12.82
N MET A 149 9.26 -12.40 -11.53
CA MET A 149 7.89 -12.48 -11.04
C MET A 149 7.24 -11.11 -10.95
N VAL A 150 5.93 -11.04 -11.21
CA VAL A 150 5.18 -9.78 -11.14
C VAL A 150 5.19 -9.25 -9.70
N TYR A 151 5.70 -8.04 -9.52
CA TYR A 151 5.71 -7.34 -8.26
C TYR A 151 4.45 -6.47 -8.08
N ASP A 152 4.12 -5.70 -9.10
CA ASP A 152 2.90 -4.87 -9.16
C ASP A 152 2.55 -4.56 -10.61
N ASP A 153 1.37 -3.98 -10.81
CA ASP A 153 0.89 -3.56 -12.12
C ASP A 153 0.12 -2.26 -12.02
N GLY A 154 -0.02 -1.58 -13.14
CA GLY A 154 -0.81 -0.36 -13.15
C GLY A 154 -0.76 0.39 -14.46
N VAL A 155 -1.42 1.53 -14.47
CA VAL A 155 -1.47 2.42 -15.62
C VAL A 155 -0.61 3.65 -15.32
N THR A 156 0.33 3.94 -16.22
CA THR A 156 1.12 5.16 -16.16
C THR A 156 0.70 6.11 -17.27
N THR A 157 0.43 7.35 -16.90
CA THR A 157 0.05 8.44 -17.81
C THR A 157 1.18 9.45 -17.91
N ARG A 158 1.53 9.88 -19.13
CA ARG A 158 2.47 10.97 -19.35
C ARG A 158 1.73 12.29 -19.39
N LEU A 159 1.91 13.12 -18.36
CA LEU A 159 1.25 14.42 -18.23
C LEU A 159 2.03 15.55 -18.92
N GLY A 160 3.36 15.43 -18.95
CA GLY A 160 4.27 16.41 -19.54
C GLY A 160 5.52 15.75 -20.06
N GLU A 161 6.48 16.56 -20.52
CA GLU A 161 7.73 16.04 -21.05
C GLU A 161 8.46 15.19 -20.00
N ASN A 162 8.57 15.72 -18.77
CA ASN A 162 9.28 15.11 -17.64
C ASN A 162 8.34 14.81 -16.47
N HIS A 163 7.05 14.58 -16.74
CA HIS A 163 6.04 14.40 -15.71
C HIS A 163 5.11 13.22 -16.03
N TYR A 164 5.06 12.28 -15.12
CA TYR A 164 4.22 11.09 -15.19
C TYR A 164 3.42 10.90 -13.90
N ILE A 165 2.27 10.28 -14.00
CA ILE A 165 1.53 9.73 -12.86
C ILE A 165 1.32 8.26 -13.10
N MET A 166 1.69 7.43 -12.14
CA MET A 166 1.48 5.98 -12.19
C MET A 166 0.47 5.55 -11.15
N THR A 167 -0.34 4.56 -11.50
CA THR A 167 -1.18 3.85 -10.54
C THR A 167 -0.51 2.55 -10.10
N THR A 168 -0.84 2.09 -8.91
CA THR A 168 -0.44 0.80 -8.36
C THR A 168 -1.67 0.03 -7.90
N THR A 169 -1.51 -1.23 -7.54
CA THR A 169 -2.56 -1.94 -6.82
C THR A 169 -2.86 -1.23 -5.49
N THR A 170 -4.09 -1.38 -5.00
CA THR A 170 -4.56 -0.69 -3.78
C THR A 170 -3.68 -1.01 -2.57
N GLY A 171 -3.31 -2.28 -2.39
CA GLY A 171 -2.47 -2.72 -1.27
C GLY A 171 -0.98 -2.50 -1.48
N GLY A 172 -0.53 -2.31 -2.72
CA GLY A 172 0.87 -2.24 -3.11
C GLY A 172 1.53 -0.87 -3.00
N ALA A 173 0.74 0.21 -2.91
CA ALA A 173 1.22 1.59 -3.08
C ALA A 173 2.47 1.94 -2.24
N ALA A 174 2.45 1.62 -0.95
CA ALA A 174 3.58 1.92 -0.06
C ALA A 174 4.82 1.08 -0.38
N ASN A 175 4.63 -0.20 -0.70
CA ASN A 175 5.74 -1.10 -1.04
C ASN A 175 6.36 -0.71 -2.38
N VAL A 176 5.53 -0.37 -3.36
CA VAL A 176 6.00 0.11 -4.67
C VAL A 176 6.79 1.39 -4.50
N LEU A 177 6.26 2.39 -3.78
CA LEU A 177 7.01 3.63 -3.52
C LEU A 177 8.36 3.34 -2.85
N GLY A 178 8.36 2.55 -1.77
CA GLY A 178 9.61 2.19 -1.07
C GLY A 178 10.62 1.50 -1.98
N LYS A 179 10.20 0.59 -2.88
CA LYS A 179 11.08 -0.04 -3.85
C LYS A 179 11.64 0.95 -4.89
N LEU A 180 10.80 1.88 -5.35
CA LEU A 180 11.24 2.93 -6.28
C LEU A 180 12.25 3.89 -5.65
N GLU A 181 12.02 4.28 -4.39
CA GLU A 181 12.95 5.12 -3.62
C GLU A 181 14.25 4.38 -3.34
N ASP A 182 14.21 3.08 -3.05
CA ASP A 182 15.39 2.25 -2.84
C ASP A 182 16.28 2.24 -4.10
N TYR A 183 15.69 2.00 -5.28
CA TYR A 183 16.42 2.06 -6.54
C TYR A 183 17.10 3.42 -6.79
N LEU A 184 16.40 4.54 -6.53
CA LEU A 184 16.96 5.87 -6.71
C LEU A 184 18.05 6.20 -5.71
N GLN A 185 17.99 5.65 -4.51
CA GLN A 185 18.96 5.92 -3.45
C GLN A 185 20.18 5.01 -3.49
N THR A 186 20.06 3.82 -4.04
CA THR A 186 21.12 2.80 -3.98
C THR A 186 21.74 2.49 -5.34
N GLU A 187 20.91 2.26 -6.37
CA GLU A 187 21.40 1.78 -7.66
C GLU A 187 21.50 2.86 -8.75
N TRP A 188 20.54 3.79 -8.76
CA TRP A 188 20.41 4.81 -9.83
C TRP A 188 20.39 6.21 -9.27
N HIS A 189 21.28 6.48 -8.33
CA HIS A 189 21.39 7.77 -7.65
C HIS A 189 21.81 8.93 -8.58
N GLU A 190 22.27 8.62 -9.79
CA GLU A 190 22.61 9.59 -10.83
C GLU A 190 21.38 10.16 -11.56
N LEU A 191 20.21 9.51 -11.45
CA LEU A 191 19.01 9.95 -12.15
C LEU A 191 18.34 11.13 -11.44
N ASP A 192 18.00 12.14 -12.22
CA ASP A 192 17.20 13.29 -11.75
C ASP A 192 15.70 12.92 -11.78
N VAL A 193 15.24 12.29 -10.70
CA VAL A 193 13.86 11.83 -10.55
C VAL A 193 13.34 12.10 -9.14
N TYR A 194 12.15 12.65 -9.05
CA TYR A 194 11.44 12.93 -7.81
C TYR A 194 10.14 12.11 -7.77
N LEU A 195 9.95 11.40 -6.67
CA LEU A 195 8.78 10.56 -6.42
C LEU A 195 7.92 11.19 -5.33
N THR A 196 6.63 11.24 -5.54
CA THR A 196 5.68 11.70 -4.54
C THR A 196 4.46 10.80 -4.52
N LEU A 197 4.16 10.20 -3.37
CA LEU A 197 2.87 9.54 -3.18
C LEU A 197 1.78 10.62 -3.19
N SER A 198 0.91 10.56 -4.16
CA SER A 198 -0.14 11.57 -4.32
C SER A 198 -1.18 11.45 -3.20
N LEU A 199 -1.05 12.31 -2.19
CA LEU A 199 -2.00 12.41 -1.08
C LEU A 199 -3.31 13.09 -1.48
N ILE A 200 -3.33 13.83 -2.56
CA ILE A 200 -4.55 14.51 -3.09
C ILE A 200 -5.64 13.48 -3.45
N HIS A 201 -5.24 12.26 -3.74
CA HIS A 201 -6.13 11.16 -4.08
C HIS A 201 -6.26 10.13 -2.95
N ILE A 202 -5.64 10.39 -1.80
CA ILE A 202 -5.79 9.62 -0.57
C ILE A 202 -6.61 10.51 0.36
N SER A 203 -7.90 10.21 0.53
CA SER A 203 -8.66 10.85 1.59
C SER A 203 -8.11 10.35 2.92
N GLU A 204 -7.25 11.15 3.56
CA GLU A 204 -7.01 10.95 4.98
C GLU A 204 -8.32 11.24 5.72
N PRO A 205 -8.68 10.40 6.71
CA PRO A 205 -9.76 10.79 7.60
C PRO A 205 -9.33 12.13 8.23
N THR A 206 -10.05 13.18 7.92
CA THR A 206 -9.91 14.45 8.63
C THR A 206 -10.01 14.12 10.12
N ARG A 207 -8.96 14.45 10.88
CA ARG A 207 -9.01 14.37 12.34
C ARG A 207 -10.26 15.14 12.76
N PRO A 208 -11.12 14.58 13.62
CA PRO A 208 -12.19 15.37 14.17
C PRO A 208 -11.54 16.59 14.83
N VAL A 209 -11.93 17.76 14.36
CA VAL A 209 -11.58 19.02 15.04
C VAL A 209 -12.37 18.99 16.34
N THR A 210 -11.69 18.71 17.45
CA THR A 210 -12.25 18.87 18.80
C THR A 210 -12.33 20.33 19.14
#